data_49ccc0a7ab9d8b1bfaca989b3e371abf
#
_entry.id   49ccc0a7ab9d8b1bfaca989b3e371abf
#
_cell.length_a   1.000
_cell.length_b   1.000
_cell.length_c   1.000
_cell.angle_alpha   90.00
_cell.angle_beta   90.00
_cell.angle_gamma   90.00
#
_symmetry.space_group_name_H-M   'P 1'
#
loop_
_entity.id
_entity.type
_entity.pdbx_description
1 polymer ?
#
loop_
_entity_poly.entity_id
_entity_poly.type
_entity_poly.pdbx_seq_one_letter_code
_entity_poly.pdbx_strand_id
1 'polypeptide(L)'
;MDLPTLQVIIQSASSVLIASGLIFAGLQFRHWRSVAHVSNFTKMVELQMHLREMRVNDPKLAYVYAHDVEGRLDEREIREYFFNLMQLSVFEIVWFSHREKLLPKDYFLSWEGRMKEIATEQSFQSMFQSRSLKILHDDFEKYIERMVKEVKSHPPHTHHRA
;
A
#
# COMPACT_ATOMS: atom_id res chain seq x y z
N MET A 1 59.29 11.18 -13.45
CA MET A 1 58.08 10.53 -13.95
C MET A 1 57.87 11.01 -15.35
N ASP A 2 57.86 10.09 -16.31
CA ASP A 2 57.85 10.44 -17.70
C ASP A 2 56.44 10.90 -18.11
N LEU A 3 56.38 11.85 -19.02
CA LEU A 3 55.10 12.46 -19.51
C LEU A 3 54.06 11.40 -19.93
N PRO A 4 54.42 10.32 -20.68
CA PRO A 4 53.50 9.29 -21.05
C PRO A 4 52.92 8.50 -19.85
N THR A 5 53.70 8.24 -18.81
CA THR A 5 53.26 7.57 -17.60
C THR A 5 52.25 8.39 -16.83
N LEU A 6 52.46 9.72 -16.74
CA LEU A 6 51.54 10.65 -16.12
C LEU A 6 50.18 10.68 -16.88
N GLN A 7 50.23 10.69 -18.22
CA GLN A 7 49.04 10.69 -19.06
C GLN A 7 48.20 9.44 -18.89
N VAL A 8 48.83 8.24 -18.80
CA VAL A 8 48.14 6.97 -18.58
C VAL A 8 47.48 6.95 -17.20
N ILE A 9 48.14 7.47 -16.18
CA ILE A 9 47.58 7.51 -14.80
C ILE A 9 46.32 8.43 -14.80
N ILE A 10 46.43 9.62 -15.38
CA ILE A 10 45.28 10.57 -15.44
C ILE A 10 44.12 9.97 -16.22
N GLN A 11 44.38 9.30 -17.35
CA GLN A 11 43.35 8.69 -18.16
C GLN A 11 42.68 7.53 -17.44
N SER A 12 43.45 6.69 -16.73
CA SER A 12 42.91 5.58 -15.94
C SER A 12 42.07 6.10 -14.78
N ALA A 13 42.54 7.11 -14.04
CA ALA A 13 41.77 7.74 -12.98
C ALA A 13 40.46 8.34 -13.48
N SER A 14 40.51 9.05 -14.59
CA SER A 14 39.32 9.64 -15.23
C SER A 14 38.31 8.57 -15.64
N SER A 15 38.78 7.45 -16.22
CA SER A 15 37.89 6.33 -16.60
C SER A 15 37.20 5.69 -15.40
N VAL A 16 37.92 5.51 -14.28
CA VAL A 16 37.33 5.00 -13.03
C VAL A 16 36.29 5.95 -12.46
N LEU A 17 36.57 7.25 -12.47
CA LEU A 17 35.63 8.26 -12.00
C LEU A 17 34.34 8.29 -12.84
N ILE A 18 34.47 8.22 -14.16
CA ILE A 18 33.31 8.18 -15.07
C ILE A 18 32.50 6.91 -14.83
N ALA A 19 33.15 5.75 -14.76
CA ALA A 19 32.47 4.47 -14.47
C ALA A 19 31.72 4.49 -13.12
N SER A 20 32.35 5.01 -12.08
CA SER A 20 31.75 5.16 -10.76
C SER A 20 30.56 6.11 -10.79
N GLY A 21 30.66 7.22 -11.49
CA GLY A 21 29.58 8.18 -11.70
C GLY A 21 28.37 7.57 -12.42
N LEU A 22 28.60 6.77 -13.45
CA LEU A 22 27.54 6.06 -14.18
C LEU A 22 26.82 5.01 -13.30
N ILE A 23 27.59 4.24 -12.51
CA ILE A 23 27.02 3.28 -11.55
C ILE A 23 26.16 4.01 -10.52
N PHE A 24 26.70 5.10 -9.94
CA PHE A 24 25.97 5.92 -8.97
C PHE A 24 24.68 6.49 -9.56
N ALA A 25 24.75 7.06 -10.77
CA ALA A 25 23.57 7.59 -11.47
C ALA A 25 22.53 6.49 -11.72
N GLY A 26 22.95 5.28 -12.12
CA GLY A 26 22.05 4.14 -12.31
C GLY A 26 21.33 3.72 -11.02
N LEU A 27 22.03 3.68 -9.89
CA LEU A 27 21.46 3.39 -8.58
C LEU A 27 20.45 4.49 -8.14
N GLN A 28 20.80 5.74 -8.33
CA GLN A 28 19.92 6.88 -8.07
C GLN A 28 18.66 6.81 -8.92
N PHE A 29 18.78 6.53 -10.21
CA PHE A 29 17.63 6.40 -11.11
C PHE A 29 16.68 5.30 -10.68
N ARG A 30 17.21 4.14 -10.24
CA ARG A 30 16.41 3.04 -9.72
C ARG A 30 15.64 3.45 -8.47
N HIS A 31 16.27 4.14 -7.54
CA HIS A 31 15.63 4.65 -6.33
C HIS A 31 14.51 5.65 -6.66
N TRP A 32 14.79 6.62 -7.52
CA TRP A 32 13.81 7.62 -7.95
C TRP A 32 12.59 6.99 -8.62
N ARG A 33 12.80 5.94 -9.39
CA ARG A 33 11.71 5.20 -10.03
C ARG A 33 10.78 4.58 -8.99
N SER A 34 11.29 3.92 -7.96
CA SER A 34 10.48 3.36 -6.88
C SER A 34 9.70 4.45 -6.14
N VAL A 35 10.34 5.58 -5.82
CA VAL A 35 9.67 6.73 -5.18
C VAL A 35 8.53 7.26 -6.07
N ALA A 36 8.78 7.44 -7.37
CA ALA A 36 7.75 7.91 -8.29
C ALA A 36 6.57 6.92 -8.42
N HIS A 37 6.85 5.61 -8.45
CA HIS A 37 5.82 4.58 -8.48
C HIS A 37 4.91 4.64 -7.25
N VAL A 38 5.51 4.67 -6.05
CA VAL A 38 4.73 4.76 -4.80
C VAL A 38 3.96 6.07 -4.73
N SER A 39 4.57 7.19 -5.12
CA SER A 39 3.89 8.50 -5.14
C SER A 39 2.67 8.51 -6.07
N ASN A 40 2.80 7.99 -7.30
CA ASN A 40 1.69 7.93 -8.25
C ASN A 40 0.58 6.99 -7.77
N PHE A 41 0.96 5.82 -7.23
CA PHE A 41 0.01 4.88 -6.64
C PHE A 41 -0.75 5.52 -5.47
N THR A 42 -0.04 6.19 -4.55
CA THR A 42 -0.65 6.88 -3.40
C THR A 42 -1.66 7.93 -3.85
N LYS A 43 -1.32 8.75 -4.86
CA LYS A 43 -2.25 9.76 -5.40
C LYS A 43 -3.53 9.13 -5.98
N MET A 44 -3.41 8.00 -6.69
CA MET A 44 -4.59 7.30 -7.21
C MET A 44 -5.47 6.77 -6.07
N VAL A 45 -4.86 6.19 -5.03
CA VAL A 45 -5.58 5.70 -3.86
C VAL A 45 -6.22 6.86 -3.08
N GLU A 46 -5.55 7.98 -2.92
CA GLU A 46 -6.10 9.19 -2.29
C GLU A 46 -7.36 9.68 -3.00
N LEU A 47 -7.36 9.75 -4.33
CA LEU A 47 -8.55 10.11 -5.09
C LEU A 47 -9.70 9.10 -4.88
N GLN A 48 -9.39 7.82 -4.84
CA GLN A 48 -10.38 6.78 -4.55
C GLN A 48 -10.91 6.88 -3.12
N MET A 49 -10.05 7.18 -2.15
CA MET A 49 -10.44 7.41 -0.76
C MET A 49 -11.39 8.60 -0.64
N HIS A 50 -11.13 9.69 -1.36
CA HIS A 50 -12.03 10.84 -1.36
C HIS A 50 -13.44 10.49 -1.88
N LEU A 51 -13.54 9.70 -2.94
CA LEU A 51 -14.84 9.21 -3.43
C LEU A 51 -15.56 8.31 -2.42
N ARG A 52 -14.82 7.54 -1.63
CA ARG A 52 -15.38 6.70 -0.55
C ARG A 52 -15.80 7.54 0.65
N GLU A 53 -15.02 8.54 1.02
CA GLU A 53 -15.34 9.50 2.08
C GLU A 53 -16.67 10.22 1.79
N MET A 54 -16.90 10.64 0.54
CA MET A 54 -18.19 11.21 0.14
C MET A 54 -19.36 10.26 0.44
N ARG A 55 -19.20 8.94 0.21
CA ARG A 55 -20.23 7.93 0.50
C ARG A 55 -20.37 7.61 1.99
N VAL A 56 -19.32 7.82 2.78
CA VAL A 56 -19.38 7.73 4.24
C VAL A 56 -20.18 8.91 4.79
N ASN A 57 -19.95 10.11 4.24
CA ASN A 57 -20.64 11.33 4.67
C ASN A 57 -22.11 11.35 4.21
N ASP A 58 -22.36 10.98 2.96
CA ASP A 58 -23.71 10.84 2.39
C ASP A 58 -23.88 9.45 1.76
N PRO A 59 -24.44 8.46 2.50
CA PRO A 59 -24.66 7.11 2.01
C PRO A 59 -25.55 7.01 0.79
N LYS A 60 -26.40 8.02 0.54
CA LYS A 60 -27.28 8.04 -0.64
C LYS A 60 -26.51 8.08 -1.95
N LEU A 61 -25.30 8.61 -1.94
CA LEU A 61 -24.41 8.59 -3.11
C LEU A 61 -24.00 7.17 -3.54
N ALA A 62 -24.07 6.19 -2.63
CA ALA A 62 -23.80 4.79 -2.99
C ALA A 62 -24.86 4.21 -3.93
N TYR A 63 -26.09 4.72 -3.90
CA TYR A 63 -27.18 4.26 -4.76
C TYR A 63 -27.06 4.70 -6.23
N VAL A 64 -26.11 5.59 -6.55
CA VAL A 64 -25.80 5.97 -7.94
C VAL A 64 -25.39 4.75 -8.76
N TYR A 65 -24.71 3.78 -8.13
CA TYR A 65 -24.36 2.51 -8.74
C TYR A 65 -24.94 1.35 -7.93
N ALA A 66 -25.91 0.61 -8.50
CA ALA A 66 -26.58 -0.47 -7.80
C ALA A 66 -25.64 -1.54 -7.24
N HIS A 67 -24.51 -1.80 -7.92
CA HIS A 67 -23.49 -2.75 -7.46
C HIS A 67 -22.67 -2.25 -6.28
N ASP A 68 -22.61 -0.95 -5.99
CA ASP A 68 -21.93 -0.40 -4.82
C ASP A 68 -22.69 -0.73 -3.52
N VAL A 69 -24.00 -0.92 -3.64
CA VAL A 69 -24.88 -1.19 -2.49
C VAL A 69 -25.00 -2.68 -2.20
N GLU A 70 -25.01 -3.53 -3.23
CA GLU A 70 -25.09 -5.01 -3.15
C GLU A 70 -26.07 -5.55 -2.07
N GLY A 71 -27.30 -5.02 -2.07
CA GLY A 71 -28.33 -5.44 -1.12
C GLY A 71 -28.22 -4.83 0.28
N ARG A 72 -27.27 -3.93 0.52
CA ARG A 72 -27.22 -3.12 1.75
C ARG A 72 -28.26 -2.03 1.63
N LEU A 73 -29.24 -2.06 2.52
CA LEU A 73 -30.35 -1.10 2.56
C LEU A 73 -30.20 -0.11 3.71
N ASP A 74 -29.36 -0.44 4.72
CA ASP A 74 -29.12 0.41 5.87
C ASP A 74 -27.96 1.37 5.62
N GLU A 75 -28.19 2.66 5.85
CA GLU A 75 -27.18 3.72 5.74
C GLU A 75 -25.94 3.45 6.64
N ARG A 76 -26.14 2.83 7.80
CA ARG A 76 -25.06 2.45 8.69
C ARG A 76 -24.16 1.39 8.05
N GLU A 77 -24.73 0.35 7.46
CA GLU A 77 -23.97 -0.70 6.76
C GLU A 77 -23.18 -0.14 5.59
N ILE A 78 -23.77 0.81 4.85
CA ILE A 78 -23.10 1.51 3.75
C ILE A 78 -21.89 2.30 4.28
N ARG A 79 -22.05 3.05 5.36
CA ARG A 79 -20.94 3.79 5.99
C ARG A 79 -19.82 2.86 6.46
N GLU A 80 -20.16 1.79 7.17
CA GLU A 80 -19.21 0.79 7.65
C GLU A 80 -18.46 0.14 6.48
N TYR A 81 -19.15 -0.20 5.41
CA TYR A 81 -18.54 -0.78 4.21
C TYR A 81 -17.49 0.14 3.59
N PHE A 82 -17.83 1.39 3.28
CA PHE A 82 -16.90 2.33 2.67
C PHE A 82 -15.77 2.73 3.62
N PHE A 83 -16.04 2.84 4.92
CA PHE A 83 -15.00 3.08 5.92
C PHE A 83 -13.97 1.95 5.97
N ASN A 84 -14.42 0.70 5.97
CA ASN A 84 -13.54 -0.46 5.92
C ASN A 84 -12.74 -0.53 4.61
N LEU A 85 -13.32 -0.15 3.47
CA LEU A 85 -12.58 0.00 2.21
C LEU A 85 -11.49 1.08 2.29
N MET A 86 -11.75 2.19 2.99
CA MET A 86 -10.74 3.23 3.20
C MET A 86 -9.59 2.69 4.07
N GLN A 87 -9.87 1.97 5.15
CA GLN A 87 -8.85 1.33 5.98
C GLN A 87 -7.99 0.35 5.16
N LEU A 88 -8.63 -0.48 4.34
CA LEU A 88 -7.94 -1.41 3.45
C LEU A 88 -7.03 -0.69 2.46
N SER A 89 -7.46 0.45 1.91
CA SER A 89 -6.65 1.25 0.99
C SER A 89 -5.44 1.90 1.65
N VAL A 90 -5.58 2.39 2.88
CA VAL A 90 -4.43 2.89 3.66
C VAL A 90 -3.40 1.78 3.84
N PHE A 91 -3.86 0.57 4.21
CA PHE A 91 -2.96 -0.55 4.39
C PHE A 91 -2.30 -1.00 3.08
N GLU A 92 -2.99 -0.90 1.96
CA GLU A 92 -2.41 -1.18 0.64
C GLU A 92 -1.24 -0.23 0.32
N ILE A 93 -1.38 1.08 0.61
CA ILE A 93 -0.28 2.05 0.47
C ILE A 93 0.90 1.66 1.35
N VAL A 94 0.65 1.30 2.60
CA VAL A 94 1.68 0.88 3.56
C VAL A 94 2.39 -0.38 3.06
N TRP A 95 1.64 -1.39 2.64
CA TRP A 95 2.19 -2.64 2.11
C TRP A 95 3.01 -2.42 0.85
N PHE A 96 2.51 -1.63 -0.09
CA PHE A 96 3.20 -1.32 -1.33
C PHE A 96 4.50 -0.54 -1.07
N SER A 97 4.45 0.46 -0.18
CA SER A 97 5.62 1.24 0.22
C SER A 97 6.69 0.37 0.88
N HIS A 98 6.28 -0.60 1.70
CA HIS A 98 7.21 -1.56 2.31
C HIS A 98 7.83 -2.50 1.27
N ARG A 99 7.04 -3.01 0.33
CA ARG A 99 7.51 -3.85 -0.78
C ARG A 99 8.56 -3.12 -1.64
N GLU A 100 8.36 -1.84 -1.89
CA GLU A 100 9.30 -0.99 -2.62
C GLU A 100 10.50 -0.51 -1.77
N LYS A 101 10.61 -0.98 -0.51
CA LYS A 101 11.69 -0.66 0.45
C LYS A 101 11.75 0.82 0.82
N LEU A 102 10.62 1.53 0.76
CA LEU A 102 10.48 2.93 1.15
C LEU A 102 9.93 3.09 2.57
N LEU A 103 9.51 1.98 3.21
CA LEU A 103 8.98 1.97 4.56
C LEU A 103 9.79 1.02 5.46
N PRO A 104 10.24 1.45 6.67
CA PRO A 104 10.90 0.59 7.64
C PRO A 104 10.05 -0.60 8.06
N LYS A 105 10.72 -1.73 8.35
CA LYS A 105 10.05 -2.99 8.69
C LYS A 105 9.25 -2.91 9.99
N ASP A 106 9.78 -2.25 11.01
CA ASP A 106 9.13 -2.07 12.30
C ASP A 106 7.82 -1.28 12.18
N TYR A 107 7.81 -0.24 11.36
CA TYR A 107 6.62 0.54 11.08
C TYR A 107 5.58 -0.28 10.30
N PHE A 108 6.02 -1.06 9.30
CA PHE A 108 5.15 -1.98 8.57
C PHE A 108 4.50 -3.01 9.51
N LEU A 109 5.27 -3.62 10.43
CA LEU A 109 4.75 -4.60 11.39
C LEU A 109 3.69 -4.00 12.32
N SER A 110 3.84 -2.74 12.71
CA SER A 110 2.82 -2.02 13.51
C SER A 110 1.50 -1.89 12.73
N TRP A 111 1.57 -1.55 11.45
CA TRP A 111 0.39 -1.50 10.60
C TRP A 111 -0.22 -2.88 10.33
N GLU A 112 0.61 -3.89 10.14
CA GLU A 112 0.16 -5.27 9.98
C GLU A 112 -0.61 -5.76 11.22
N GLY A 113 -0.08 -5.48 12.42
CA GLY A 113 -0.77 -5.77 13.67
C GLY A 113 -2.15 -5.10 13.73
N ARG A 114 -2.22 -3.81 13.41
CA ARG A 114 -3.48 -3.07 13.36
C ARG A 114 -4.46 -3.64 12.34
N MET A 115 -3.98 -4.04 11.17
CA MET A 115 -4.83 -4.65 10.15
C MET A 115 -5.35 -6.02 10.56
N LYS A 116 -4.54 -6.83 11.28
CA LYS A 116 -4.99 -8.09 11.86
C LYS A 116 -6.11 -7.89 12.87
N GLU A 117 -6.04 -6.86 13.72
CA GLU A 117 -7.13 -6.49 14.63
C GLU A 117 -8.40 -6.13 13.86
N ILE A 118 -8.31 -5.25 12.85
CA ILE A 118 -9.45 -4.85 12.01
C ILE A 118 -10.05 -6.07 11.28
N ALA A 119 -9.21 -7.00 10.83
CA ALA A 119 -9.67 -8.21 10.15
C ALA A 119 -10.46 -9.18 11.05
N THR A 120 -10.46 -9.01 12.39
CA THR A 120 -11.36 -9.75 13.28
C THR A 120 -12.79 -9.23 13.27
N GLU A 121 -12.98 -7.97 12.86
CA GLU A 121 -14.29 -7.31 12.90
C GLU A 121 -15.24 -7.90 11.84
N GLN A 122 -16.48 -8.16 12.25
CA GLN A 122 -17.49 -8.75 11.37
C GLN A 122 -17.80 -7.86 10.18
N SER A 123 -17.85 -6.54 10.37
CA SER A 123 -18.09 -5.56 9.30
C SER A 123 -16.99 -5.60 8.23
N PHE A 124 -15.71 -5.71 8.66
CA PHE A 124 -14.60 -5.88 7.73
C PHE A 124 -14.66 -7.19 6.96
N GLN A 125 -14.97 -8.30 7.65
CA GLN A 125 -15.08 -9.61 7.01
C GLN A 125 -16.23 -9.66 5.99
N SER A 126 -17.37 -9.05 6.31
CA SER A 126 -18.51 -8.93 5.39
C SER A 126 -18.15 -8.08 4.18
N MET A 127 -17.48 -6.95 4.37
CA MET A 127 -16.97 -6.11 3.28
C MET A 127 -15.99 -6.90 2.40
N PHE A 128 -15.06 -7.64 3.01
CA PHE A 128 -14.03 -8.36 2.26
C PHE A 128 -14.59 -9.52 1.43
N GLN A 129 -15.69 -10.15 1.84
CA GLN A 129 -16.39 -11.21 1.11
C GLN A 129 -17.27 -10.66 -0.03
N SER A 130 -17.63 -9.39 0.02
CA SER A 130 -18.41 -8.74 -1.02
C SER A 130 -17.66 -8.72 -2.36
N ARG A 131 -18.37 -8.98 -3.46
CA ARG A 131 -17.80 -8.93 -4.83
C ARG A 131 -17.58 -7.52 -5.35
N SER A 132 -18.23 -6.52 -4.74
CA SER A 132 -18.17 -5.16 -5.24
C SER A 132 -16.83 -4.47 -4.98
N LEU A 133 -16.26 -3.95 -6.04
CA LEU A 133 -15.31 -2.83 -6.13
C LEU A 133 -14.02 -2.90 -5.30
N LYS A 134 -13.47 -4.09 -5.10
CA LYS A 134 -12.09 -4.16 -4.65
C LYS A 134 -11.15 -3.88 -5.81
N ILE A 135 -10.83 -2.62 -6.02
CA ILE A 135 -9.71 -2.25 -6.88
C ILE A 135 -8.47 -2.34 -6.01
N LEU A 136 -7.87 -3.51 -5.94
CA LEU A 136 -6.66 -3.81 -5.16
C LEU A 136 -5.59 -4.36 -6.10
N HIS A 137 -4.34 -4.20 -5.71
CA HIS A 137 -3.23 -4.89 -6.36
C HIS A 137 -3.33 -6.40 -6.10
N ASP A 138 -3.21 -7.24 -7.13
CA ASP A 138 -3.41 -8.70 -7.05
C ASP A 138 -2.60 -9.38 -5.95
N ASP A 139 -1.33 -8.98 -5.77
CA ASP A 139 -0.48 -9.55 -4.73
C ASP A 139 -0.90 -9.08 -3.33
N PHE A 140 -1.43 -7.87 -3.21
CA PHE A 140 -1.97 -7.34 -1.97
C PHE A 140 -3.28 -8.06 -1.61
N GLU A 141 -4.17 -8.28 -2.58
CA GLU A 141 -5.39 -9.06 -2.36
C GLU A 141 -5.08 -10.44 -1.81
N LYS A 142 -4.15 -11.18 -2.43
CA LYS A 142 -3.68 -12.48 -1.93
C LYS A 142 -3.06 -12.42 -0.54
N TYR A 143 -2.36 -11.33 -0.23
CA TYR A 143 -1.78 -11.11 1.09
C TYR A 143 -2.86 -10.93 2.16
N ILE A 144 -3.86 -10.08 1.90
CA ILE A 144 -4.99 -9.86 2.82
C ILE A 144 -5.86 -11.11 2.96
N GLU A 145 -6.13 -11.85 1.89
CA GLU A 145 -6.87 -13.11 1.97
C GLU A 145 -6.22 -14.11 2.93
N ARG A 146 -4.89 -14.25 2.87
CA ARG A 146 -4.14 -15.10 3.80
C ARG A 146 -4.26 -14.60 5.23
N MET A 147 -4.11 -13.29 5.44
CA MET A 147 -4.24 -12.67 6.76
C MET A 147 -5.63 -12.90 7.35
N VAL A 148 -6.69 -12.68 6.59
CA VAL A 148 -8.09 -12.91 7.04
C VAL A 148 -8.33 -14.38 7.40
N LYS A 149 -7.79 -15.31 6.61
CA LYS A 149 -7.85 -16.74 6.91
C LYS A 149 -7.10 -17.10 8.20
N GLU A 150 -5.90 -16.56 8.39
CA GLU A 150 -5.08 -16.76 9.58
C GLU A 150 -5.80 -16.26 10.84
N VAL A 151 -6.34 -15.05 10.80
CA VAL A 151 -7.07 -14.43 11.91
C VAL A 151 -8.33 -15.22 12.26
N LYS A 152 -9.05 -15.78 11.27
CA LYS A 152 -10.22 -16.65 11.52
C LYS A 152 -9.85 -17.96 12.20
N SER A 153 -8.70 -18.53 11.84
CA SER A 153 -8.24 -19.80 12.43
C SER A 153 -7.58 -19.62 13.81
N HIS A 154 -6.94 -18.48 14.03
CA HIS A 154 -6.24 -18.15 15.27
C HIS A 154 -6.53 -16.70 15.66
N PRO A 155 -7.70 -16.41 16.28
CA PRO A 155 -8.03 -15.06 16.67
C PRO A 155 -6.95 -14.51 17.63
N PRO A 156 -6.41 -13.31 17.39
CA PRO A 156 -5.46 -12.70 18.29
C PRO A 156 -6.09 -12.57 19.68
N HIS A 157 -5.33 -12.90 20.73
CA HIS A 157 -5.78 -12.74 22.10
C HIS A 157 -6.09 -11.26 22.33
N THR A 158 -7.37 -10.93 22.45
CA THR A 158 -7.83 -9.59 22.80
C THR A 158 -7.31 -9.27 24.21
N HIS A 159 -6.21 -8.55 24.31
CA HIS A 159 -5.85 -7.87 25.53
C HIS A 159 -6.90 -6.78 25.76
N HIS A 160 -7.98 -7.11 26.47
CA HIS A 160 -8.82 -6.12 27.10
C HIS A 160 -7.92 -5.28 28.02
N ARG A 161 -7.48 -4.12 27.55
CA ARG A 161 -7.01 -3.07 28.47
C ARG A 161 -8.24 -2.59 29.23
N ALA A 162 -8.30 -3.02 30.50
CA ALA A 162 -9.17 -2.43 31.51
C ALA A 162 -8.79 -0.95 31.74
#